data_4488d51983230bb5193c8eca75ac6166
#
_entry.id   4488d51983230bb5193c8eca75ac6166
#
_cell.length_a   1.000
_cell.length_b   1.000
_cell.length_c   1.000
_cell.angle_alpha   90.00
_cell.angle_beta   90.00
_cell.angle_gamma   90.00
#
_symmetry.space_group_name_H-M   'P 1'
#
loop_
_entity.id
_entity.type
_entity.pdbx_description
1 polymer ?
#
loop_
_entity_poly.entity_id
_entity_poly.type
_entity_poly.pdbx_seq_one_letter_code
_entity_poly.pdbx_strand_id
1 'polypeptide(L)'
;VDALIAASKAGIELTYSIATAIDLAGRDVLSAVQTSVYPKVIDAPIDGKLSAVAKDGIEVRARARVTVRTDIPNLVGGATEDTIIARVGEGIVSAIGSRETYEAVLENPDSISRTVLEKGLNKGTAFEILSIDIADIDVGKNIGAQLQADQAEADLRVAQAKAETRRAMAVALEQEMKAKV
;
A
#
# COMPACT_ATOMS: atom_id res chain seq x y z
N VAL A 1 0.54 34.09 17.65
CA VAL A 1 -0.63 34.93 17.94
C VAL A 1 -1.70 34.67 16.90
N ASP A 2 -1.40 34.72 15.59
CA ASP A 2 -2.38 34.57 14.52
C ASP A 2 -3.10 33.20 14.54
N ALA A 3 -2.40 32.15 14.89
CA ALA A 3 -2.97 30.81 15.04
C ALA A 3 -4.00 30.74 16.19
N LEU A 4 -3.75 31.41 17.32
CA LEU A 4 -4.70 31.48 18.44
C LEU A 4 -5.94 32.27 18.09
N ILE A 5 -5.79 33.36 17.34
CA ILE A 5 -6.91 34.16 16.81
C ILE A 5 -7.74 33.33 15.83
N ALA A 6 -7.07 32.61 14.92
CA ALA A 6 -7.73 31.74 13.96
C ALA A 6 -8.50 30.61 14.64
N ALA A 7 -7.89 29.95 15.63
CA ALA A 7 -8.50 28.89 16.43
C ALA A 7 -9.74 29.40 17.18
N SER A 8 -9.63 30.56 17.85
CA SER A 8 -10.76 31.18 18.55
C SER A 8 -11.92 31.50 17.62
N LYS A 9 -11.64 32.04 16.41
CA LYS A 9 -12.66 32.32 15.39
C LYS A 9 -13.34 31.05 14.86
N ALA A 10 -12.59 29.95 14.82
CA ALA A 10 -13.08 28.64 14.35
C ALA A 10 -13.78 27.84 15.46
N GLY A 11 -13.81 28.33 16.73
CA GLY A 11 -14.38 27.61 17.86
C GLY A 11 -13.54 26.42 18.32
N ILE A 12 -12.24 26.43 18.01
CA ILE A 12 -11.29 25.37 18.38
C ILE A 12 -10.63 25.74 19.72
N GLU A 13 -10.67 24.84 20.68
CA GLU A 13 -9.97 25.01 21.96
C GLU A 13 -8.45 24.84 21.80
N LEU A 14 -7.78 25.91 21.44
CA LEU A 14 -6.32 25.97 21.36
C LEU A 14 -5.78 26.87 22.48
N THR A 15 -5.24 26.29 23.53
CA THR A 15 -4.58 27.06 24.61
C THR A 15 -3.17 27.45 24.16
N TYR A 16 -2.64 28.51 24.81
CA TYR A 16 -1.25 28.93 24.55
C TYR A 16 -0.25 27.80 24.81
N SER A 17 -0.46 26.99 25.84
CA SER A 17 0.38 25.85 26.19
C SER A 17 0.40 24.81 25.08
N ILE A 18 -0.77 24.47 24.51
CA ILE A 18 -0.88 23.53 23.38
C ILE A 18 -0.20 24.11 22.12
N ALA A 19 -0.45 25.38 21.80
CA ALA A 19 0.19 26.04 20.67
C ALA A 19 1.72 26.06 20.80
N THR A 20 2.25 26.30 21.99
CA THR A 20 3.70 26.26 22.26
C THR A 20 4.25 24.82 22.12
N ALA A 21 3.53 23.83 22.61
CA ALA A 21 3.94 22.42 22.47
C ALA A 21 3.99 21.97 21.01
N ILE A 22 3.03 22.40 20.18
CA ILE A 22 2.99 22.13 18.74
C ILE A 22 4.19 22.78 18.03
N ASP A 23 4.48 24.03 18.35
CA ASP A 23 5.62 24.79 17.79
C ASP A 23 6.97 24.16 18.19
N LEU A 24 7.14 23.80 19.46
CA LEU A 24 8.32 23.09 19.96
C LEU A 24 8.49 21.69 19.33
N ALA A 25 7.39 21.05 18.93
CA ALA A 25 7.43 19.80 18.17
C ALA A 25 7.81 20.00 16.69
N GLY A 26 8.11 21.22 16.27
CA GLY A 26 8.50 21.58 14.89
C GLY A 26 7.35 21.59 13.90
N ARG A 27 6.10 21.72 14.37
CA ARG A 27 4.91 21.77 13.53
C ARG A 27 4.36 23.20 13.44
N ASP A 28 3.88 23.56 12.25
CA ASP A 28 3.25 24.86 12.03
C ASP A 28 1.83 24.89 12.65
N VAL A 29 1.70 25.68 13.69
CA VAL A 29 0.44 25.82 14.47
C VAL A 29 -0.67 26.41 13.58
N LEU A 30 -0.36 27.41 12.75
CA LEU A 30 -1.36 28.06 11.89
C LEU A 30 -1.88 27.12 10.82
N SER A 31 -0.99 26.38 10.17
CA SER A 31 -1.33 25.34 9.20
C SER A 31 -2.18 24.24 9.82
N ALA A 32 -1.85 23.81 11.05
CA ALA A 32 -2.62 22.82 11.79
C ALA A 32 -4.06 23.28 12.06
N VAL A 33 -4.25 24.52 12.50
CA VAL A 33 -5.57 25.10 12.71
C VAL A 33 -6.35 25.20 11.42
N GLN A 34 -5.72 25.66 10.34
CA GLN A 34 -6.34 25.76 9.03
C GLN A 34 -6.80 24.37 8.52
N THR A 35 -5.95 23.35 8.62
CA THR A 35 -6.29 21.99 8.17
C THR A 35 -7.31 21.32 9.07
N SER A 36 -7.45 21.74 10.33
CA SER A 36 -8.53 21.28 11.20
C SER A 36 -9.91 21.80 10.77
N VAL A 37 -9.96 23.03 10.23
CA VAL A 37 -11.20 23.66 9.73
C VAL A 37 -11.49 23.25 8.29
N TYR A 38 -10.45 23.23 7.44
CA TYR A 38 -10.52 22.87 6.03
C TYR A 38 -9.77 21.57 5.80
N PRO A 39 -10.49 20.46 5.63
CA PRO A 39 -9.87 19.18 5.36
C PRO A 39 -8.94 19.24 4.14
N LYS A 40 -7.84 18.49 4.23
CA LYS A 40 -6.84 18.35 3.17
C LYS A 40 -7.02 17.02 2.47
N VAL A 41 -6.82 16.99 1.16
CA VAL A 41 -6.77 15.77 0.37
C VAL A 41 -5.32 15.35 0.15
N ILE A 42 -5.01 14.08 0.42
CA ILE A 42 -3.70 13.48 0.25
C ILE A 42 -3.84 12.31 -0.72
N ASP A 43 -2.97 12.22 -1.71
CA ASP A 43 -2.92 11.06 -2.61
C ASP A 43 -2.15 9.91 -1.95
N ALA A 44 -2.67 8.70 -2.08
CA ALA A 44 -2.01 7.48 -1.64
C ALA A 44 -1.92 6.47 -2.80
N PRO A 45 -0.73 6.23 -3.35
CA PRO A 45 0.56 6.86 -3.04
C PRO A 45 0.65 8.31 -3.55
N ILE A 46 1.65 9.05 -3.08
CA ILE A 46 1.92 10.43 -3.56
C ILE A 46 2.20 10.41 -5.07
N ASP A 47 3.03 9.46 -5.51
CA ASP A 47 3.39 9.29 -6.92
C ASP A 47 3.01 7.90 -7.41
N GLY A 48 2.48 7.83 -8.63
CA GLY A 48 2.15 6.56 -9.29
C GLY A 48 0.85 5.92 -8.80
N LYS A 49 0.82 4.60 -8.79
CA LYS A 49 -0.31 3.77 -8.36
C LYS A 49 0.18 2.64 -7.46
N LEU A 50 -0.61 2.25 -6.49
CA LEU A 50 -0.42 1.04 -5.70
C LEU A 50 -0.70 -0.18 -6.58
N SER A 51 0.18 -1.17 -6.53
CA SER A 51 0.02 -2.43 -7.22
C SER A 51 -0.29 -3.54 -6.22
N ALA A 52 -1.33 -4.31 -6.47
CA ALA A 52 -1.71 -5.47 -5.69
C ALA A 52 -2.23 -6.58 -6.61
N VAL A 53 -2.11 -7.82 -6.19
CA VAL A 53 -2.55 -8.98 -6.97
C VAL A 53 -3.75 -9.60 -6.29
N ALA A 54 -4.86 -9.76 -7.01
CA ALA A 54 -6.02 -10.49 -6.55
C ALA A 54 -5.74 -12.01 -6.54
N LYS A 55 -6.61 -12.81 -5.93
CA LYS A 55 -6.38 -14.26 -5.80
C LYS A 55 -6.36 -15.01 -7.14
N ASP A 56 -6.99 -14.46 -8.16
CA ASP A 56 -6.93 -14.97 -9.55
C ASP A 56 -5.58 -14.76 -10.25
N GLY A 57 -4.62 -14.09 -9.57
CA GLY A 57 -3.28 -13.83 -10.08
C GLY A 57 -3.19 -12.60 -10.99
N ILE A 58 -4.23 -11.80 -11.11
CA ILE A 58 -4.24 -10.58 -11.92
C ILE A 58 -3.84 -9.38 -11.06
N GLU A 59 -2.90 -8.59 -11.58
CA GLU A 59 -2.47 -7.34 -10.97
C GLU A 59 -3.55 -6.27 -11.13
N VAL A 60 -3.87 -5.60 -10.04
CA VAL A 60 -4.72 -4.41 -10.03
C VAL A 60 -3.88 -3.24 -9.51
N ARG A 61 -3.91 -2.13 -10.23
CA ARG A 61 -3.23 -0.90 -9.85
C ARG A 61 -4.26 0.15 -9.48
N ALA A 62 -4.13 0.70 -8.29
CA ALA A 62 -5.08 1.68 -7.76
C ALA A 62 -4.38 2.92 -7.21
N ARG A 63 -5.07 4.06 -7.27
CA ARG A 63 -4.71 5.29 -6.57
C ARG A 63 -5.89 5.69 -5.70
N ALA A 64 -5.62 6.02 -4.45
CA ALA A 64 -6.63 6.52 -3.53
C ALA A 64 -6.38 7.98 -3.19
N ARG A 65 -7.46 8.71 -2.90
CA ARG A 65 -7.46 10.03 -2.29
C ARG A 65 -7.99 9.92 -0.88
N VAL A 66 -7.22 10.43 0.06
CA VAL A 66 -7.55 10.38 1.47
C VAL A 66 -7.85 11.80 1.93
N THR A 67 -9.08 12.05 2.36
CA THR A 67 -9.44 13.32 2.96
C THR A 67 -9.18 13.24 4.46
N VAL A 68 -8.32 14.12 4.94
CA VAL A 68 -7.91 14.17 6.34
C VAL A 68 -8.12 15.57 6.91
N ARG A 69 -8.35 15.63 8.22
CA ARG A 69 -8.26 16.87 8.98
C ARG A 69 -7.26 16.70 10.13
N THR A 70 -6.67 17.80 10.56
CA THR A 70 -5.74 17.77 11.70
C THR A 70 -6.53 17.55 13.00
N ASP A 71 -6.05 16.56 13.78
CA ASP A 71 -6.48 16.29 15.13
C ASP A 71 -5.55 17.05 16.09
N ILE A 72 -5.94 18.25 16.50
CA ILE A 72 -5.12 19.14 17.32
C ILE A 72 -4.69 18.52 18.66
N PRO A 73 -5.57 17.85 19.42
CA PRO A 73 -5.19 17.16 20.64
C PRO A 73 -4.08 16.13 20.47
N ASN A 74 -4.06 15.44 19.33
CA ASN A 74 -3.10 14.38 19.02
C ASN A 74 -1.94 14.84 18.11
N LEU A 75 -1.84 16.14 17.84
CA LEU A 75 -0.82 16.69 16.95
C LEU A 75 0.59 16.53 17.54
N VAL A 76 0.75 16.72 18.85
CA VAL A 76 2.02 16.53 19.53
C VAL A 76 2.24 15.04 19.79
N GLY A 77 3.30 14.49 19.19
CA GLY A 77 3.64 13.07 19.27
C GLY A 77 2.86 12.16 18.33
N GLY A 78 1.88 12.67 17.57
CA GLY A 78 1.18 11.91 16.55
C GLY A 78 2.03 11.71 15.29
N ALA A 79 1.83 10.59 14.60
CA ALA A 79 2.53 10.30 13.36
C ALA A 79 2.11 11.26 12.22
N THR A 80 3.00 11.41 11.23
CA THR A 80 2.86 12.32 10.09
C THR A 80 1.93 11.79 8.99
N GLU A 81 1.71 12.61 7.96
CA GLU A 81 0.96 12.24 6.75
C GLU A 81 1.51 10.98 6.07
N ASP A 82 2.83 10.83 6.04
CA ASP A 82 3.50 9.65 5.44
C ASP A 82 3.04 8.34 6.09
N THR A 83 2.79 8.35 7.40
CA THR A 83 2.26 7.18 8.10
C THR A 83 0.84 6.85 7.67
N ILE A 84 0.00 7.85 7.41
CA ILE A 84 -1.35 7.64 6.90
C ILE A 84 -1.29 7.06 5.49
N ILE A 85 -0.46 7.65 4.62
CA ILE A 85 -0.26 7.17 3.24
C ILE A 85 0.18 5.71 3.23
N ALA A 86 1.16 5.36 4.07
CA ALA A 86 1.66 3.99 4.18
C ALA A 86 0.59 3.01 4.67
N ARG A 87 -0.16 3.36 5.73
CA ARG A 87 -1.22 2.52 6.29
C ARG A 87 -2.40 2.35 5.34
N VAL A 88 -2.81 3.42 4.67
CA VAL A 88 -3.88 3.36 3.66
C VAL A 88 -3.43 2.51 2.49
N GLY A 89 -2.19 2.68 2.03
CA GLY A 89 -1.60 1.86 0.96
C GLY A 89 -1.60 0.37 1.31
N GLU A 90 -1.13 0.01 2.51
CA GLU A 90 -1.18 -1.36 3.02
C GLU A 90 -2.61 -1.89 3.12
N GLY A 91 -3.52 -1.06 3.62
CA GLY A 91 -4.94 -1.40 3.71
C GLY A 91 -5.57 -1.72 2.36
N ILE A 92 -5.27 -0.93 1.33
CA ILE A 92 -5.76 -1.12 -0.04
C ILE A 92 -5.16 -2.39 -0.65
N VAL A 93 -3.85 -2.59 -0.55
CA VAL A 93 -3.17 -3.80 -1.05
C VAL A 93 -3.76 -5.06 -0.40
N SER A 94 -3.95 -5.03 0.93
CA SER A 94 -4.59 -6.13 1.66
C SER A 94 -6.03 -6.37 1.24
N ALA A 95 -6.81 -5.31 1.01
CA ALA A 95 -8.20 -5.41 0.60
C ALA A 95 -8.33 -5.98 -0.83
N ILE A 96 -7.49 -5.56 -1.77
CA ILE A 96 -7.43 -6.12 -3.13
C ILE A 96 -7.00 -7.58 -3.09
N GLY A 97 -5.92 -7.91 -2.38
CA GLY A 97 -5.39 -9.28 -2.26
C GLY A 97 -6.36 -10.27 -1.60
N SER A 98 -7.35 -9.79 -0.85
CA SER A 98 -8.40 -10.62 -0.25
C SER A 98 -9.55 -10.97 -1.22
N ARG A 99 -9.66 -10.27 -2.37
CA ARG A 99 -10.72 -10.50 -3.36
C ARG A 99 -10.40 -11.71 -4.22
N GLU A 100 -11.44 -12.47 -4.56
CA GLU A 100 -11.29 -13.68 -5.38
C GLU A 100 -10.86 -13.34 -6.81
N THR A 101 -11.42 -12.27 -7.39
CA THR A 101 -11.15 -11.84 -8.77
C THR A 101 -10.91 -10.34 -8.85
N TYR A 102 -10.15 -9.92 -9.86
CA TYR A 102 -9.95 -8.51 -10.18
C TYR A 102 -11.27 -7.81 -10.57
N GLU A 103 -12.20 -8.54 -11.19
CA GLU A 103 -13.52 -8.02 -11.59
C GLU A 103 -14.30 -7.55 -10.36
N ALA A 104 -14.27 -8.31 -9.27
CA ALA A 104 -14.91 -7.93 -8.01
C ALA A 104 -14.34 -6.65 -7.40
N VAL A 105 -13.09 -6.33 -7.70
CA VAL A 105 -12.44 -5.06 -7.31
C VAL A 105 -12.97 -3.91 -8.17
N LEU A 106 -13.09 -4.12 -9.49
CA LEU A 106 -13.53 -3.10 -10.45
C LEU A 106 -15.02 -2.78 -10.32
N GLU A 107 -15.84 -3.78 -10.03
CA GLU A 107 -17.29 -3.61 -9.90
C GLU A 107 -17.67 -2.76 -8.66
N ASN A 108 -16.91 -2.90 -7.57
CA ASN A 108 -17.22 -2.21 -6.33
C ASN A 108 -15.98 -1.68 -5.60
N PRO A 109 -15.33 -0.63 -6.11
CA PRO A 109 -14.17 -0.01 -5.46
C PRO A 109 -14.50 0.58 -4.08
N ASP A 110 -15.73 1.05 -3.86
CA ASP A 110 -16.17 1.58 -2.57
C ASP A 110 -16.11 0.55 -1.44
N SER A 111 -16.23 -0.73 -1.77
CA SER A 111 -16.08 -1.80 -0.79
C SER A 111 -14.66 -1.88 -0.22
N ILE A 112 -13.66 -1.49 -1.02
CA ILE A 112 -12.24 -1.40 -0.59
C ILE A 112 -12.09 -0.24 0.37
N SER A 113 -12.61 0.95 0.00
CA SER A 113 -12.59 2.16 0.83
C SER A 113 -13.19 1.90 2.21
N ARG A 114 -14.35 1.26 2.28
CA ARG A 114 -15.00 0.89 3.55
C ARG A 114 -14.15 -0.06 4.39
N THR A 115 -13.63 -1.12 3.78
CA THR A 115 -12.78 -2.10 4.48
C THR A 115 -11.53 -1.43 5.07
N VAL A 116 -10.98 -0.46 4.37
CA VAL A 116 -9.78 0.28 4.82
C VAL A 116 -10.14 1.25 5.95
N LEU A 117 -11.26 1.96 5.85
CA LEU A 117 -11.76 2.87 6.91
C LEU A 117 -12.06 2.12 8.21
N GLU A 118 -12.69 0.95 8.14
CA GLU A 118 -13.04 0.13 9.31
C GLU A 118 -11.80 -0.35 10.10
N LYS A 119 -10.63 -0.40 9.48
CA LYS A 119 -9.36 -0.74 10.15
C LYS A 119 -8.89 0.33 11.14
N GLY A 120 -9.48 1.52 11.16
CA GLY A 120 -9.15 2.58 12.11
C GLY A 120 -7.70 3.05 11.98
N LEU A 121 -7.26 3.36 10.76
CA LEU A 121 -5.88 3.67 10.41
C LEU A 121 -5.34 4.97 11.00
N ASN A 122 -6.22 5.83 11.52
CA ASN A 122 -5.89 7.12 12.14
C ASN A 122 -5.34 7.00 13.58
N LYS A 123 -5.38 5.82 14.19
CA LYS A 123 -4.90 5.64 15.57
C LYS A 123 -3.43 6.00 15.71
N GLY A 124 -3.12 6.91 16.67
CA GLY A 124 -1.75 7.37 16.93
C GLY A 124 -1.17 8.27 15.84
N THR A 125 -2.02 8.86 14.99
CA THR A 125 -1.62 9.88 14.02
C THR A 125 -2.11 11.26 14.45
N ALA A 126 -1.51 12.31 13.89
CA ALA A 126 -1.92 13.70 14.07
C ALA A 126 -3.15 14.08 13.22
N PHE A 127 -3.78 13.11 12.56
CA PHE A 127 -4.85 13.35 11.60
C PHE A 127 -6.02 12.40 11.83
N GLU A 128 -7.21 12.90 11.53
CA GLU A 128 -8.43 12.12 11.41
C GLU A 128 -8.75 11.91 9.93
N ILE A 129 -9.01 10.67 9.54
CA ILE A 129 -9.41 10.32 8.18
C ILE A 129 -10.93 10.49 8.08
N LEU A 130 -11.38 11.34 7.17
CA LEU A 130 -12.79 11.60 6.90
C LEU A 130 -13.33 10.70 5.80
N SER A 131 -12.59 10.54 4.71
CA SER A 131 -12.95 9.65 3.61
C SER A 131 -11.70 9.04 2.95
N ILE A 132 -11.89 7.90 2.31
CA ILE A 132 -10.93 7.28 1.41
C ILE A 132 -11.69 6.98 0.13
N ASP A 133 -11.26 7.59 -0.96
CA ASP A 133 -11.91 7.45 -2.26
C ASP A 133 -10.92 6.84 -3.24
N ILE A 134 -11.32 5.77 -3.93
CA ILE A 134 -10.51 5.17 -4.98
C ILE A 134 -10.68 6.02 -6.24
N ALA A 135 -9.63 6.76 -6.59
CA ALA A 135 -9.70 7.75 -7.67
C ALA A 135 -9.45 7.15 -9.05
N ASP A 136 -8.67 6.08 -9.10
CA ASP A 136 -8.23 5.46 -10.36
C ASP A 136 -7.90 3.99 -10.12
N ILE A 137 -8.40 3.12 -11.00
CA ILE A 137 -8.13 1.67 -10.98
C ILE A 137 -7.80 1.21 -12.39
N ASP A 138 -6.66 0.53 -12.55
CA ASP A 138 -6.25 -0.12 -13.78
C ASP A 138 -5.98 -1.60 -13.55
N VAL A 139 -6.20 -2.40 -14.59
CA VAL A 139 -5.78 -3.79 -14.64
C VAL A 139 -4.35 -3.87 -15.19
N GLY A 140 -3.49 -4.53 -14.45
CA GLY A 140 -2.10 -4.76 -14.85
C GLY A 140 -1.90 -6.09 -15.57
N LYS A 141 -0.80 -6.76 -15.25
CA LYS A 141 -0.40 -8.03 -15.87
C LYS A 141 -1.06 -9.22 -15.17
N ASN A 142 -1.23 -10.31 -15.92
CA ASN A 142 -1.56 -11.59 -15.32
C ASN A 142 -0.30 -12.24 -14.74
N ILE A 143 -0.03 -11.95 -13.48
CA ILE A 143 1.14 -12.46 -12.74
C ILE A 143 1.04 -13.97 -12.54
N GLY A 144 -0.17 -14.50 -12.35
CA GLY A 144 -0.41 -15.93 -12.20
C GLY A 144 0.02 -16.70 -13.43
N ALA A 145 -0.37 -16.26 -14.63
CA ALA A 145 0.03 -16.90 -15.89
C ALA A 145 1.54 -16.77 -16.12
N GLN A 146 2.15 -15.66 -15.79
CA GLN A 146 3.59 -15.46 -15.92
C GLN A 146 4.36 -16.42 -15.00
N LEU A 147 3.97 -16.56 -13.75
CA LEU A 147 4.59 -17.50 -12.81
C LEU A 147 4.45 -18.95 -13.28
N GLN A 148 3.32 -19.34 -13.85
CA GLN A 148 3.13 -20.68 -14.41
C GLN A 148 4.06 -20.93 -15.62
N ALA A 149 4.23 -19.94 -16.48
CA ALA A 149 5.16 -20.03 -17.62
C ALA A 149 6.60 -20.14 -17.15
N ASP A 150 7.03 -19.33 -16.19
CA ASP A 150 8.38 -19.38 -15.60
C ASP A 150 8.65 -20.72 -14.91
N GLN A 151 7.64 -21.26 -14.19
CA GLN A 151 7.74 -22.57 -13.56
C GLN A 151 7.90 -23.69 -14.61
N ALA A 152 7.10 -23.68 -15.68
CA ALA A 152 7.18 -24.65 -16.76
C ALA A 152 8.55 -24.61 -17.45
N GLU A 153 9.11 -23.42 -17.68
CA GLU A 153 10.46 -23.26 -18.24
C GLU A 153 11.54 -23.80 -17.29
N ALA A 154 11.43 -23.53 -15.98
CA ALA A 154 12.34 -24.08 -14.98
C ALA A 154 12.28 -25.60 -14.94
N ASP A 155 11.10 -26.20 -14.96
CA ASP A 155 10.90 -27.66 -14.96
C ASP A 155 11.48 -28.30 -16.24
N LEU A 156 11.32 -27.63 -17.39
CA LEU A 156 11.94 -28.06 -18.65
C LEU A 156 13.47 -28.08 -18.57
N ARG A 157 14.07 -27.01 -18.03
CA ARG A 157 15.53 -26.93 -17.82
C ARG A 157 16.04 -28.05 -16.88
N VAL A 158 15.32 -28.32 -15.81
CA VAL A 158 15.66 -29.43 -14.87
C VAL A 158 15.56 -30.77 -15.58
N ALA A 159 14.51 -31.00 -16.37
CA ALA A 159 14.32 -32.22 -17.14
C ALA A 159 15.46 -32.43 -18.16
N GLN A 160 15.84 -31.37 -18.87
CA GLN A 160 16.97 -31.40 -19.83
C GLN A 160 18.29 -31.74 -19.14
N ALA A 161 18.61 -31.07 -18.03
CA ALA A 161 19.83 -31.35 -17.27
C ALA A 161 19.88 -32.79 -16.76
N LYS A 162 18.76 -33.35 -16.28
CA LYS A 162 18.65 -34.76 -15.89
C LYS A 162 18.85 -35.72 -17.07
N ALA A 163 18.31 -35.36 -18.24
CA ALA A 163 18.49 -36.15 -19.44
C ALA A 163 19.96 -36.18 -19.92
N GLU A 164 20.63 -35.02 -19.89
CA GLU A 164 22.06 -34.91 -20.22
C GLU A 164 22.91 -35.68 -19.24
N THR A 165 22.64 -35.60 -17.94
CA THR A 165 23.36 -36.39 -16.91
C THR A 165 23.19 -37.88 -17.16
N ARG A 166 21.97 -38.35 -17.47
CA ARG A 166 21.74 -39.77 -17.79
C ARG A 166 22.47 -40.22 -19.06
N ARG A 167 22.50 -39.37 -20.11
CA ARG A 167 23.27 -39.66 -21.33
C ARG A 167 24.76 -39.74 -21.04
N ALA A 168 25.32 -38.81 -20.27
CA ALA A 168 26.72 -38.82 -19.88
C ALA A 168 27.08 -40.07 -19.07
N MET A 169 26.22 -40.44 -18.11
CA MET A 169 26.42 -41.70 -17.33
C MET A 169 26.36 -42.95 -18.22
N ALA A 170 25.42 -43.00 -19.19
CA ALA A 170 25.32 -44.14 -20.10
C ALA A 170 26.56 -44.27 -21.01
N VAL A 171 27.07 -43.13 -21.52
CA VAL A 171 28.32 -43.13 -22.31
C VAL A 171 29.54 -43.55 -21.48
N ALA A 172 29.65 -43.06 -20.25
CA ALA A 172 30.71 -43.42 -19.33
C ALA A 172 30.69 -44.94 -19.03
N LEU A 173 29.51 -45.50 -18.76
CA LEU A 173 29.33 -46.93 -18.52
C LEU A 173 29.71 -47.77 -19.74
N GLU A 174 29.33 -47.34 -20.94
CA GLU A 174 29.70 -48.01 -22.20
C GLU A 174 31.21 -48.01 -22.43
N GLN A 175 31.87 -46.87 -22.13
CA GLN A 175 33.34 -46.78 -22.23
C GLN A 175 34.06 -47.68 -21.21
N GLU A 176 33.56 -47.73 -19.97
CA GLU A 176 34.11 -48.67 -18.97
C GLU A 176 33.96 -50.13 -19.39
N MET A 177 32.83 -50.49 -19.96
CA MET A 177 32.60 -51.86 -20.44
C MET A 177 33.52 -52.21 -21.62
N LYS A 178 33.75 -51.28 -22.55
CA LYS A 178 34.68 -51.45 -23.66
C LYS A 178 36.13 -51.54 -23.21
N ALA A 179 36.50 -50.91 -22.10
CA ALA A 179 37.87 -50.96 -21.55
C ALA A 179 38.16 -52.23 -20.75
N LYS A 180 37.16 -53.04 -20.39
CA LYS A 180 37.28 -54.28 -19.65
C LYS A 180 37.30 -55.57 -20.52
N VAL A 181 37.16 -55.40 -21.83
CA VAL A 181 37.29 -56.47 -22.83
C VAL A 181 38.65 -56.37 -23.50
#